data_58567861df679b1fd66b9589e25d4226
#
_entry.id   58567861df679b1fd66b9589e25d4226
#
_cell.length_a   1.000
_cell.length_b   1.000
_cell.length_c   1.000
_cell.angle_alpha   90.00
_cell.angle_beta   90.00
_cell.angle_gamma   90.00
#
_symmetry.space_group_name_H-M   'P 1'
#
loop_
_entity.id
_entity.type
_entity.pdbx_description
1 polymer ?
#
loop_
_entity_poly.entity_id
_entity_poly.type
_entity_poly.pdbx_seq_one_letter_code
_entity_poly.pdbx_strand_id
1 'polypeptide(L)'
;MKKWLSFAALASPLVGSALEVKPWLGNEWEFQFDAAYTYSRYPNVQNGHPALRSSSNDQLLTFDLGAVVLTPKLDFQLEAEFSDTPRQKWGVRSTAAQVRYQWLDDIPGDDFVSLTTGANVRLVARHSLHDVSCPYHSDVNVEVNASVGKEWSRRTSWSWRTFAFGGVGIANHGSPWDRCCAVFEAHFTGSQVIKVFGEGYFGYGDKTRVNIDRFKGWGFIAHRSLDIGAGYRYIFDLWGELELSYACRVIAKSYPQGEQTIQLTYNLPFSFF
;
A
#
# COMPACT_ATOMS: atom_id res chain seq x y z
N MET A 1 -18.86 5.59 34.02
CA MET A 1 -18.18 4.61 33.14
C MET A 1 -17.95 5.29 31.79
N LYS A 2 -16.74 5.80 31.53
CA LYS A 2 -16.38 6.41 30.24
C LYS A 2 -15.98 5.27 29.31
N LYS A 3 -16.81 5.00 28.29
CA LYS A 3 -16.45 4.10 27.19
C LYS A 3 -15.42 4.87 26.34
N TRP A 4 -14.19 4.47 26.44
CA TRP A 4 -13.14 4.86 25.49
C TRP A 4 -13.39 4.06 24.22
N LEU A 5 -14.02 4.66 23.23
CA LEU A 5 -14.00 4.18 21.86
C LEU A 5 -12.63 4.57 21.30
N SER A 6 -11.70 3.63 21.35
CA SER A 6 -10.43 3.75 20.63
C SER A 6 -10.73 3.55 19.16
N PHE A 7 -10.79 4.63 18.39
CA PHE A 7 -10.87 4.57 16.95
C PHE A 7 -9.49 4.17 16.40
N ALA A 8 -9.33 2.90 16.08
CA ALA A 8 -8.23 2.46 15.22
C ALA A 8 -8.50 3.03 13.82
N ALA A 9 -7.82 4.10 13.48
CA ALA A 9 -7.91 4.67 12.15
C ALA A 9 -6.95 3.92 11.23
N LEU A 10 -7.51 3.24 10.26
CA LEU A 10 -6.81 2.42 9.29
C LEU A 10 -6.49 3.23 8.04
N ALA A 11 -5.26 3.16 7.54
CA ALA A 11 -4.87 3.75 6.29
C ALA A 11 -5.17 2.80 5.16
N SER A 12 -5.73 3.31 4.10
CA SER A 12 -5.74 2.63 2.82
C SER A 12 -4.33 2.35 2.35
N PRO A 13 -4.15 1.20 1.71
CA PRO A 13 -2.89 0.86 1.09
C PRO A 13 -2.49 1.90 0.04
N LEU A 14 -1.21 2.04 -0.11
CA LEU A 14 -0.58 2.74 -1.20
C LEU A 14 -0.90 2.04 -2.53
N VAL A 15 -0.96 2.78 -3.61
CA VAL A 15 -1.21 2.25 -4.94
C VAL A 15 -0.21 1.12 -5.25
N GLY A 16 -0.70 -0.12 -5.27
CA GLY A 16 0.10 -1.30 -5.57
C GLY A 16 0.46 -2.23 -4.41
N SER A 17 0.07 -1.92 -3.16
CA SER A 17 0.15 -2.86 -2.03
C SER A 17 -0.96 -2.57 -1.05
N ALA A 18 -1.70 -3.59 -0.63
CA ALA A 18 -2.71 -3.47 0.42
C ALA A 18 -2.13 -3.61 1.82
N LEU A 19 -0.90 -4.12 1.94
CA LEU A 19 -0.25 -4.27 3.23
C LEU A 19 -0.11 -2.93 3.94
N GLU A 20 -0.56 -2.90 5.18
CA GLU A 20 -0.61 -1.71 6.02
C GLU A 20 0.78 -1.11 6.24
N VAL A 21 0.90 0.18 6.07
CA VAL A 21 2.17 0.93 6.20
C VAL A 21 2.16 1.98 7.31
N LYS A 22 1.01 2.16 7.99
CA LYS A 22 0.92 3.10 9.13
C LYS A 22 1.74 2.63 10.33
N PRO A 23 2.24 3.54 11.16
CA PRO A 23 2.95 3.20 12.38
C PRO A 23 2.03 2.79 13.54
N TRP A 24 0.72 3.03 13.45
CA TRP A 24 -0.25 2.68 14.50
C TRP A 24 -0.85 1.31 14.22
N LEU A 25 -0.93 0.46 15.24
CA LEU A 25 -1.58 -0.84 15.17
C LEU A 25 -3.02 -0.75 15.71
N GLY A 26 -3.84 -1.75 15.40
CA GLY A 26 -5.16 -1.94 16.01
C GLY A 26 -5.08 -2.35 17.47
N ASN A 27 -6.22 -2.58 18.08
CA ASN A 27 -6.27 -3.12 19.45
C ASN A 27 -5.90 -4.60 19.46
N GLU A 28 -5.43 -5.10 20.61
CA GLU A 28 -5.15 -6.54 20.76
C GLU A 28 -6.43 -7.36 20.57
N TRP A 29 -6.32 -8.42 19.74
CA TRP A 29 -7.42 -9.29 19.29
C TRP A 29 -8.46 -8.58 18.39
N GLU A 30 -8.11 -7.44 17.85
CA GLU A 30 -8.84 -6.82 16.76
C GLU A 30 -8.36 -7.36 15.42
N PHE A 31 -9.31 -7.85 14.64
CA PHE A 31 -9.11 -8.29 13.28
C PHE A 31 -9.58 -7.19 12.33
N GLN A 32 -8.93 -7.12 11.18
CA GLN A 32 -9.25 -6.15 10.15
C GLN A 32 -9.39 -6.88 8.83
N PHE A 33 -10.45 -6.63 8.13
CA PHE A 33 -10.65 -7.11 6.78
C PHE A 33 -10.74 -5.93 5.83
N ASP A 34 -9.84 -5.86 4.86
CA ASP A 34 -9.84 -4.86 3.80
C ASP A 34 -10.20 -5.50 2.46
N ALA A 35 -11.08 -4.83 1.72
CA ALA A 35 -11.38 -5.15 0.34
C ALA A 35 -11.22 -3.90 -0.51
N ALA A 36 -10.33 -3.93 -1.49
CA ALA A 36 -10.06 -2.80 -2.35
C ALA A 36 -10.28 -3.16 -3.82
N TYR A 37 -10.95 -2.28 -4.55
CA TYR A 37 -11.01 -2.29 -6.00
C TYR A 37 -10.22 -1.11 -6.53
N THR A 38 -9.25 -1.39 -7.40
CA THR A 38 -8.40 -0.38 -8.02
C THR A 38 -8.56 -0.43 -9.53
N TYR A 39 -8.79 0.72 -10.12
CA TYR A 39 -8.71 0.94 -11.57
C TYR A 39 -7.53 1.84 -11.86
N SER A 40 -6.60 1.39 -12.70
CA SER A 40 -5.47 2.20 -13.15
C SER A 40 -5.37 2.25 -14.67
N ARG A 41 -4.85 3.36 -15.16
CA ARG A 41 -4.64 3.58 -16.58
C ARG A 41 -3.35 4.35 -16.83
N TYR A 42 -2.55 3.87 -17.78
CA TYR A 42 -1.38 4.61 -18.28
C TYR A 42 -1.29 4.53 -19.82
N PRO A 43 -0.87 5.62 -20.48
CA PRO A 43 -0.78 5.67 -21.95
C PRO A 43 0.44 4.95 -22.52
N ASN A 44 1.54 4.91 -21.77
CA ASN A 44 2.79 4.29 -22.24
C ASN A 44 3.71 3.90 -21.07
N VAL A 45 4.73 3.11 -21.39
CA VAL A 45 5.87 2.82 -20.50
C VAL A 45 7.08 3.57 -21.03
N GLN A 46 7.69 4.42 -20.21
CA GLN A 46 8.91 5.14 -20.62
C GLN A 46 10.02 4.14 -20.93
N ASN A 47 10.72 4.35 -22.06
CA ASN A 47 11.71 3.41 -22.61
C ASN A 47 11.15 2.02 -22.95
N GLY A 48 9.82 1.88 -23.05
CA GLY A 48 9.14 0.66 -23.44
C GLY A 48 9.30 0.35 -24.94
N HIS A 49 9.47 -0.92 -25.27
CA HIS A 49 9.61 -1.37 -26.65
C HIS A 49 8.89 -2.71 -26.88
N PRO A 50 7.99 -2.84 -27.86
CA PRO A 50 7.51 -1.80 -28.79
C PRO A 50 6.56 -0.80 -28.13
N ALA A 51 6.64 0.48 -28.52
CA ALA A 51 5.86 1.57 -27.93
C ALA A 51 4.34 1.39 -28.10
N LEU A 52 3.89 0.83 -29.21
CA LEU A 52 2.47 0.63 -29.53
C LEU A 52 1.73 -0.34 -28.59
N ARG A 53 2.44 -1.14 -27.80
CA ARG A 53 1.87 -2.12 -26.86
C ARG A 53 2.08 -1.71 -25.39
N SER A 54 2.43 -0.49 -25.14
CA SER A 54 2.85 -0.05 -23.81
C SER A 54 1.73 0.56 -22.96
N SER A 55 0.55 0.84 -23.52
CA SER A 55 -0.61 1.31 -22.76
C SER A 55 -1.32 0.18 -22.03
N SER A 56 -1.94 0.50 -20.90
CA SER A 56 -2.78 -0.43 -20.16
C SER A 56 -3.96 0.25 -19.49
N ASN A 57 -5.02 -0.53 -19.27
CA ASN A 57 -6.14 -0.23 -18.37
C ASN A 57 -6.29 -1.46 -17.49
N ASP A 58 -6.03 -1.31 -16.22
CA ASP A 58 -5.90 -2.43 -15.30
C ASP A 58 -6.98 -2.35 -14.23
N GLN A 59 -7.53 -3.49 -13.86
CA GLN A 59 -8.42 -3.66 -12.74
C GLN A 59 -7.76 -4.59 -11.73
N LEU A 60 -7.81 -4.22 -10.46
CA LEU A 60 -7.22 -4.96 -9.37
C LEU A 60 -8.23 -5.11 -8.26
N LEU A 61 -8.37 -6.32 -7.73
CA LEU A 61 -9.07 -6.63 -6.49
C LEU A 61 -8.04 -7.09 -5.46
N THR A 62 -8.02 -6.46 -4.32
CA THR A 62 -7.13 -6.81 -3.23
C THR A 62 -7.96 -7.12 -1.99
N PHE A 63 -7.61 -8.20 -1.32
CA PHE A 63 -8.17 -8.59 -0.03
C PHE A 63 -7.02 -8.69 0.96
N ASP A 64 -7.19 -8.05 2.11
CA ASP A 64 -6.25 -8.12 3.23
C ASP A 64 -6.97 -8.59 4.49
N LEU A 65 -6.28 -9.39 5.29
CA LEU A 65 -6.71 -9.81 6.62
C LEU A 65 -5.58 -9.53 7.60
N GLY A 66 -5.79 -8.56 8.48
CA GLY A 66 -4.87 -8.17 9.53
C GLY A 66 -5.35 -8.60 10.91
N ALA A 67 -4.43 -8.81 11.84
CA ALA A 67 -4.75 -9.07 13.24
C ALA A 67 -3.59 -8.66 14.16
N VAL A 68 -3.90 -7.95 15.23
CA VAL A 68 -2.98 -7.69 16.34
C VAL A 68 -3.14 -8.81 17.36
N VAL A 69 -2.13 -9.67 17.48
CA VAL A 69 -2.21 -10.89 18.30
C VAL A 69 -0.95 -11.10 19.13
N LEU A 70 -1.07 -11.86 20.21
CA LEU A 70 -0.03 -12.20 21.17
C LEU A 70 0.42 -11.04 22.06
N THR A 71 0.51 -9.86 21.54
CA THR A 71 0.79 -8.61 22.29
C THR A 71 0.17 -7.45 21.53
N PRO A 72 -0.19 -6.32 22.19
CA PRO A 72 -0.72 -5.16 21.51
C PRO A 72 0.28 -4.47 20.56
N LYS A 73 1.52 -4.99 20.50
CA LYS A 73 2.61 -4.46 19.68
C LYS A 73 2.95 -5.30 18.45
N LEU A 74 2.29 -6.44 18.26
CA LEU A 74 2.60 -7.37 17.17
C LEU A 74 1.38 -7.56 16.27
N ASP A 75 1.56 -7.26 14.99
CA ASP A 75 0.55 -7.32 13.96
C ASP A 75 0.97 -8.27 12.84
N PHE A 76 0.02 -9.06 12.36
CA PHE A 76 0.17 -9.98 11.23
C PHE A 76 -0.85 -9.61 10.15
N GLN A 77 -0.42 -9.68 8.89
CA GLN A 77 -1.28 -9.40 7.76
C GLN A 77 -1.08 -10.44 6.66
N LEU A 78 -2.17 -10.78 5.98
CA LEU A 78 -2.20 -11.65 4.82
C LEU A 78 -2.94 -10.94 3.70
N GLU A 79 -2.35 -10.89 2.52
CA GLU A 79 -2.91 -10.24 1.35
C GLU A 79 -3.06 -11.21 0.18
N ALA A 80 -4.13 -11.04 -0.59
CA ALA A 80 -4.30 -11.68 -1.89
C ALA A 80 -4.74 -10.64 -2.93
N GLU A 81 -4.04 -10.59 -4.05
CA GLU A 81 -4.33 -9.73 -5.19
C GLU A 81 -4.81 -10.53 -6.39
N PHE A 82 -5.84 -10.01 -7.05
CA PHE A 82 -6.36 -10.50 -8.32
C PHE A 82 -6.37 -9.35 -9.32
N SER A 83 -5.96 -9.61 -10.56
CA SER A 83 -5.89 -8.58 -11.59
C SER A 83 -6.53 -9.02 -12.89
N ASP A 84 -7.07 -8.01 -13.61
CA ASP A 84 -7.49 -8.08 -15.01
C ASP A 84 -6.82 -6.93 -15.77
N THR A 85 -6.10 -7.28 -16.83
CA THR A 85 -5.34 -6.33 -17.65
C THR A 85 -5.55 -6.67 -19.14
N PRO A 86 -5.20 -5.80 -20.06
CA PRO A 86 -5.24 -6.14 -21.49
C PRO A 86 -4.40 -7.36 -21.88
N ARG A 87 -3.47 -7.79 -21.02
CA ARG A 87 -2.59 -8.94 -21.25
C ARG A 87 -2.97 -10.18 -20.47
N GLN A 88 -3.70 -10.02 -19.39
CA GLN A 88 -4.09 -11.10 -18.49
C GLN A 88 -5.53 -10.90 -18.05
N LYS A 89 -6.39 -11.90 -18.27
CA LYS A 89 -7.74 -11.92 -17.68
C LYS A 89 -7.67 -12.21 -16.20
N TRP A 90 -8.79 -11.96 -15.49
CA TRP A 90 -8.90 -12.18 -14.05
C TRP A 90 -8.18 -13.43 -13.57
N GLY A 91 -7.27 -13.23 -12.66
CA GLY A 91 -6.48 -14.31 -12.04
C GLY A 91 -5.69 -13.79 -10.84
N VAL A 92 -5.16 -14.71 -10.05
CA VAL A 92 -4.29 -14.38 -8.91
C VAL A 92 -3.04 -13.69 -9.43
N ARG A 93 -2.79 -12.49 -8.93
CA ARG A 93 -1.58 -11.71 -9.24
C ARG A 93 -0.46 -12.00 -8.25
N SER A 94 -0.79 -11.89 -6.96
CA SER A 94 0.16 -12.16 -5.88
C SER A 94 -0.54 -12.51 -4.58
N THR A 95 0.22 -13.08 -3.66
CA THR A 95 -0.14 -13.20 -2.24
C THR A 95 1.02 -12.71 -1.40
N ALA A 96 0.73 -12.10 -0.24
CA ALA A 96 1.76 -11.62 0.67
C ALA A 96 1.41 -11.93 2.12
N ALA A 97 2.45 -12.02 2.93
CA ALA A 97 2.35 -12.08 4.38
C ALA A 97 3.30 -11.05 4.98
N GLN A 98 2.85 -10.33 5.99
CA GLN A 98 3.60 -9.31 6.71
C GLN A 98 3.53 -9.54 8.20
N VAL A 99 4.62 -9.23 8.89
CA VAL A 99 4.67 -9.09 10.34
C VAL A 99 5.22 -7.72 10.68
N ARG A 100 4.59 -7.04 11.66
CA ARG A 100 5.01 -5.72 12.13
C ARG A 100 5.13 -5.69 13.65
N TYR A 101 6.08 -4.91 14.14
CA TYR A 101 6.27 -4.68 15.56
C TYR A 101 6.33 -3.19 15.86
N GLN A 102 5.46 -2.73 16.78
CA GLN A 102 5.39 -1.34 17.24
C GLN A 102 6.33 -1.14 18.43
N TRP A 103 7.31 -0.28 18.25
CA TRP A 103 8.29 0.06 19.27
C TRP A 103 7.81 1.18 20.17
N LEU A 104 7.24 2.23 19.56
CA LEU A 104 6.77 3.45 20.20
C LEU A 104 5.33 3.71 19.76
N ASP A 105 4.54 4.29 20.67
CA ASP A 105 3.14 4.63 20.41
C ASP A 105 2.80 5.98 21.04
N ASP A 106 2.46 6.96 20.21
CA ASP A 106 2.16 8.34 20.63
C ASP A 106 0.70 8.57 20.99
N ILE A 107 -0.17 7.57 20.84
CA ILE A 107 -1.60 7.69 21.13
C ILE A 107 -1.89 7.15 22.54
N PRO A 108 -1.83 5.83 22.82
CA PRO A 108 -2.00 5.31 24.19
C PRO A 108 -0.72 5.31 24.99
N GLY A 109 0.47 5.33 24.37
CA GLY A 109 1.75 5.16 25.03
C GLY A 109 2.42 6.44 25.53
N ASP A 110 1.89 7.62 25.21
CA ASP A 110 2.47 8.93 25.52
C ASP A 110 3.90 9.15 24.97
N ASP A 111 4.33 8.33 23.98
CA ASP A 111 5.60 8.50 23.31
C ASP A 111 5.59 9.74 22.40
N PHE A 112 6.78 10.28 22.09
CA PHE A 112 6.88 11.45 21.23
C PHE A 112 6.40 11.21 19.80
N VAL A 113 6.58 10.00 19.28
CA VAL A 113 6.13 9.53 17.95
C VAL A 113 5.75 8.06 18.03
N SER A 114 4.95 7.58 17.09
CA SER A 114 4.78 6.16 16.84
C SER A 114 5.85 5.65 15.88
N LEU A 115 6.42 4.48 16.18
CA LEU A 115 7.44 3.81 15.37
C LEU A 115 7.11 2.33 15.25
N THR A 116 7.00 1.85 14.02
CA THR A 116 6.75 0.45 13.71
C THR A 116 7.76 -0.03 12.68
N THR A 117 8.27 -1.23 12.86
CA THR A 117 9.09 -1.91 11.84
C THR A 117 8.40 -3.19 11.41
N GLY A 118 8.68 -3.62 10.19
CA GLY A 118 8.06 -4.83 9.66
C GLY A 118 8.94 -5.55 8.63
N ALA A 119 8.50 -6.76 8.33
CA ALA A 119 9.02 -7.54 7.21
C ALA A 119 7.86 -8.20 6.48
N ASN A 120 7.93 -8.24 5.17
CA ASN A 120 6.95 -8.94 4.35
C ASN A 120 7.62 -9.86 3.33
N VAL A 121 6.89 -10.88 2.95
CA VAL A 121 7.22 -11.79 1.85
C VAL A 121 6.04 -11.82 0.90
N ARG A 122 6.31 -11.60 -0.38
CA ARG A 122 5.31 -11.62 -1.46
C ARG A 122 5.67 -12.68 -2.49
N LEU A 123 4.69 -13.52 -2.79
CA LEU A 123 4.74 -14.52 -3.86
C LEU A 123 3.93 -14.02 -5.04
N VAL A 124 4.54 -13.92 -6.21
CA VAL A 124 3.93 -13.39 -7.42
C VAL A 124 3.69 -14.52 -8.42
N ALA A 125 2.51 -14.56 -8.98
CA ALA A 125 2.17 -15.55 -10.01
C ALA A 125 3.03 -15.30 -11.27
N ARG A 126 3.67 -16.35 -11.80
CA ARG A 126 4.61 -16.23 -12.93
C ARG A 126 4.02 -15.58 -14.17
N HIS A 127 2.75 -15.84 -14.44
CA HIS A 127 2.07 -15.23 -15.58
C HIS A 127 1.92 -13.71 -15.42
N SER A 128 1.71 -13.22 -14.20
CA SER A 128 1.61 -11.79 -13.90
C SER A 128 2.95 -11.06 -14.08
N LEU A 129 4.08 -11.74 -13.89
CA LEU A 129 5.40 -11.15 -14.14
C LEU A 129 5.68 -10.86 -15.64
N HIS A 130 4.88 -11.40 -16.56
CA HIS A 130 4.97 -11.06 -17.97
C HIS A 130 4.19 -9.79 -18.33
N ASP A 131 3.46 -9.21 -17.38
CA ASP A 131 2.74 -7.96 -17.55
C ASP A 131 3.51 -6.79 -16.92
N VAL A 132 3.76 -5.75 -17.71
CA VAL A 132 4.44 -4.52 -17.25
C VAL A 132 3.62 -3.73 -16.24
N SER A 133 2.32 -4.02 -16.11
CA SER A 133 1.45 -3.47 -15.08
C SER A 133 1.69 -4.10 -13.70
N CYS A 134 2.35 -5.26 -13.65
CA CYS A 134 2.71 -5.92 -12.41
C CYS A 134 3.95 -5.23 -11.82
N PRO A 135 3.87 -4.57 -10.65
CA PRO A 135 4.97 -3.76 -10.12
C PRO A 135 6.10 -4.56 -9.48
N TYR A 136 6.01 -5.89 -9.45
CA TYR A 136 6.93 -6.72 -8.69
C TYR A 136 8.20 -7.09 -9.46
N HIS A 137 9.26 -7.37 -8.71
CA HIS A 137 10.60 -7.62 -9.26
C HIS A 137 10.78 -9.05 -9.76
N SER A 138 10.28 -10.04 -9.02
CA SER A 138 10.37 -11.45 -9.35
C SER A 138 9.23 -12.25 -8.69
N ASP A 139 9.25 -13.57 -8.79
CA ASP A 139 8.26 -14.47 -8.21
C ASP A 139 8.28 -14.51 -6.68
N VAL A 140 9.44 -14.27 -6.06
CA VAL A 140 9.55 -14.10 -4.60
C VAL A 140 10.21 -12.77 -4.29
N ASN A 141 9.52 -11.93 -3.52
CA ASN A 141 10.00 -10.62 -3.08
C ASN A 141 9.97 -10.58 -1.55
N VAL A 142 11.02 -10.07 -0.95
CA VAL A 142 11.14 -9.87 0.50
C VAL A 142 11.46 -8.42 0.77
N GLU A 143 10.75 -7.80 1.69
CA GLU A 143 10.97 -6.40 2.08
C GLU A 143 11.09 -6.30 3.60
N VAL A 144 12.00 -5.46 4.06
CA VAL A 144 12.02 -4.94 5.43
C VAL A 144 11.67 -3.46 5.40
N ASN A 145 10.89 -3.00 6.38
CA ASN A 145 10.34 -1.67 6.37
C ASN A 145 10.26 -1.05 7.76
N ALA A 146 10.08 0.26 7.77
CA ALA A 146 9.83 1.05 8.96
C ALA A 146 8.83 2.17 8.66
N SER A 147 8.00 2.49 9.64
CA SER A 147 7.06 3.61 9.60
C SER A 147 7.22 4.45 10.85
N VAL A 148 7.20 5.76 10.68
CA VAL A 148 7.21 6.71 11.78
C VAL A 148 6.08 7.71 11.59
N GLY A 149 5.35 8.03 12.64
CA GLY A 149 4.26 8.99 12.56
C GLY A 149 3.96 9.70 13.84
N LYS A 150 3.12 10.72 13.73
CA LYS A 150 2.65 11.53 14.84
C LYS A 150 1.18 11.89 14.68
N GLU A 151 0.42 11.77 15.76
CA GLU A 151 -0.92 12.33 15.85
C GLU A 151 -0.91 13.63 16.65
N TRP A 152 -1.65 14.62 16.18
CA TRP A 152 -2.00 15.83 16.93
C TRP A 152 -3.50 15.90 17.04
N SER A 153 -4.01 15.72 18.26
CA SER A 153 -5.44 15.83 18.54
C SER A 153 -5.72 17.06 19.41
N ARG A 154 -6.80 17.76 19.12
CA ARG A 154 -7.29 18.85 19.94
C ARG A 154 -8.70 18.56 20.42
N ARG A 155 -8.76 17.98 21.61
CA ARG A 155 -9.99 17.63 22.33
C ARG A 155 -10.99 16.80 21.52
N THR A 156 -11.97 16.96 20.98
CA THR A 156 -12.97 16.03 20.45
C THR A 156 -13.41 16.32 19.02
N SER A 157 -12.89 17.39 18.40
CA SER A 157 -13.47 17.87 17.14
C SER A 157 -12.64 17.60 15.91
N TRP A 158 -11.33 17.44 16.04
CA TRP A 158 -10.45 17.13 14.91
C TRP A 158 -9.10 16.57 15.40
N SER A 159 -8.49 15.75 14.57
CA SER A 159 -7.09 15.33 14.73
C SER A 159 -6.38 15.38 13.39
N TRP A 160 -5.09 15.54 13.45
CA TRP A 160 -4.20 15.48 12.30
C TRP A 160 -3.21 14.37 12.52
N ARG A 161 -2.97 13.61 11.47
CA ARG A 161 -1.95 12.57 11.46
C ARG A 161 -0.99 12.81 10.32
N THR A 162 0.28 12.60 10.59
CA THR A 162 1.27 12.52 9.52
C THR A 162 2.17 11.33 9.77
N PHE A 163 2.54 10.65 8.71
CA PHE A 163 3.50 9.57 8.82
C PHE A 163 4.33 9.44 7.54
N ALA A 164 5.50 8.85 7.72
CA ALA A 164 6.38 8.45 6.64
C ALA A 164 6.70 6.97 6.77
N PHE A 165 6.83 6.31 5.64
CA PHE A 165 7.19 4.91 5.52
C PHE A 165 8.39 4.78 4.59
N GLY A 166 9.28 3.83 4.86
CA GLY A 166 10.35 3.43 3.99
C GLY A 166 10.56 1.92 4.05
N GLY A 167 10.71 1.29 2.88
CA GLY A 167 10.97 -0.13 2.75
C GLY A 167 12.09 -0.40 1.75
N VAL A 168 12.93 -1.37 2.06
CA VAL A 168 14.00 -1.88 1.18
C VAL A 168 13.73 -3.35 0.91
N GLY A 169 13.72 -3.71 -0.36
CA GLY A 169 13.39 -5.06 -0.79
C GLY A 169 14.45 -5.70 -1.66
N ILE A 170 14.44 -7.02 -1.63
CA ILE A 170 15.20 -7.90 -2.51
C ILE A 170 14.26 -8.95 -3.09
N ALA A 171 14.59 -9.43 -4.27
CA ALA A 171 13.89 -10.54 -4.90
C ALA A 171 14.83 -11.71 -5.12
N ASN A 172 14.27 -12.90 -5.30
CA ASN A 172 15.09 -14.08 -5.62
C ASN A 172 15.85 -13.95 -6.95
N HIS A 173 15.41 -13.04 -7.83
CA HIS A 173 16.11 -12.66 -9.06
C HIS A 173 16.03 -11.15 -9.29
N GLY A 174 17.14 -10.54 -9.64
CA GLY A 174 17.21 -9.11 -9.93
C GLY A 174 17.96 -8.31 -8.88
N SER A 175 17.86 -7.00 -8.99
CA SER A 175 18.51 -6.04 -8.11
C SER A 175 17.59 -5.63 -6.95
N PRO A 176 18.14 -5.08 -5.86
CA PRO A 176 17.35 -4.49 -4.78
C PRO A 176 16.45 -3.35 -5.29
N TRP A 177 15.51 -2.99 -4.46
CA TRP A 177 14.59 -1.88 -4.68
C TRP A 177 14.19 -1.24 -3.36
N ASP A 178 13.73 0.00 -3.41
CA ASP A 178 13.12 0.69 -2.27
C ASP A 178 11.81 1.35 -2.66
N ARG A 179 10.97 1.51 -1.67
CA ARG A 179 9.78 2.32 -1.72
C ARG A 179 9.68 3.22 -0.50
N CYS A 180 9.09 4.38 -0.69
CA CYS A 180 8.82 5.29 0.41
C CYS A 180 7.48 5.97 0.21
N CYS A 181 6.86 6.39 1.29
CA CYS A 181 5.73 7.29 1.22
C CYS A 181 5.71 8.30 2.35
N ALA A 182 4.98 9.39 2.12
CA ALA A 182 4.62 10.36 3.13
C ALA A 182 3.12 10.64 3.02
N VAL A 183 2.44 10.67 4.16
CA VAL A 183 0.99 10.85 4.23
C VAL A 183 0.65 11.91 5.28
N PHE A 184 -0.32 12.74 4.95
CA PHE A 184 -0.98 13.65 5.86
C PHE A 184 -2.47 13.38 5.84
N GLU A 185 -3.07 13.19 7.03
CA GLU A 185 -4.50 12.98 7.22
C GLU A 185 -5.08 14.07 8.14
N ALA A 186 -6.25 14.57 7.77
CA ALA A 186 -7.05 15.47 8.59
C ALA A 186 -8.40 14.81 8.88
N HIS A 187 -8.67 14.58 10.16
CA HIS A 187 -9.90 13.97 10.66
C HIS A 187 -10.87 15.05 11.13
N PHE A 188 -12.06 15.06 10.59
CA PHE A 188 -13.12 16.02 10.91
C PHE A 188 -14.32 15.29 11.49
N THR A 189 -14.94 15.88 12.53
CA THR A 189 -16.21 15.39 13.13
C THR A 189 -16.21 13.93 13.59
N GLY A 190 -15.06 13.27 13.67
CA GLY A 190 -14.95 11.86 14.07
C GLY A 190 -15.32 10.82 13.00
N SER A 191 -15.94 11.24 11.88
CA SER A 191 -16.42 10.33 10.84
C SER A 191 -15.83 10.59 9.45
N GLN A 192 -15.15 11.70 9.25
CA GLN A 192 -14.65 12.12 7.94
C GLN A 192 -13.13 12.35 7.99
N VAL A 193 -12.43 11.81 7.02
CA VAL A 193 -10.98 11.95 6.89
C VAL A 193 -10.63 12.38 5.47
N ILE A 194 -9.83 13.41 5.35
CA ILE A 194 -9.18 13.80 4.10
C ILE A 194 -7.71 13.42 4.20
N LYS A 195 -7.20 12.78 3.16
CA LYS A 195 -5.82 12.31 3.06
C LYS A 195 -5.16 12.91 1.83
N VAL A 196 -3.90 13.31 1.97
CA VAL A 196 -2.99 13.59 0.84
C VAL A 196 -1.72 12.78 1.02
N PHE A 197 -1.16 12.28 -0.07
CA PHE A 197 -0.01 11.41 0.00
C PHE A 197 0.91 11.55 -1.22
N GLY A 198 2.18 11.18 -1.00
CA GLY A 198 3.16 11.00 -2.05
C GLY A 198 3.88 9.67 -1.87
N GLU A 199 4.12 8.95 -2.96
CA GLU A 199 4.73 7.63 -2.97
C GLU A 199 5.86 7.56 -3.99
N GLY A 200 7.03 7.08 -3.57
CA GLY A 200 8.19 6.84 -4.40
C GLY A 200 8.52 5.36 -4.51
N TYR A 201 8.90 4.91 -5.70
CA TYR A 201 9.34 3.55 -5.97
C TYR A 201 10.58 3.55 -6.86
N PHE A 202 11.64 2.84 -6.43
CA PHE A 202 12.98 2.90 -7.02
C PHE A 202 13.55 1.49 -7.16
N GLY A 203 13.90 1.08 -8.39
CA GLY A 203 14.58 -0.18 -8.67
C GLY A 203 15.99 0.07 -9.20
N TYR A 204 16.95 -0.70 -8.71
CA TYR A 204 18.39 -0.53 -8.97
C TYR A 204 18.94 -1.51 -10.01
N GLY A 205 18.12 -1.91 -10.98
CA GLY A 205 18.56 -2.76 -12.07
C GLY A 205 19.64 -2.13 -12.96
N ASP A 206 20.25 -2.92 -13.81
CA ASP A 206 21.29 -2.51 -14.77
C ASP A 206 20.71 -2.05 -16.12
N LYS A 207 19.45 -2.43 -16.41
CA LYS A 207 18.79 -2.12 -17.68
C LYS A 207 17.88 -0.90 -17.55
N THR A 208 17.94 -0.04 -18.53
CA THR A 208 17.02 1.12 -18.63
C THR A 208 15.94 0.93 -19.67
N ARG A 209 16.10 -0.05 -20.58
CA ARG A 209 15.16 -0.35 -21.65
C ARG A 209 14.19 -1.43 -21.21
N VAL A 210 12.89 -1.19 -21.35
CA VAL A 210 11.82 -2.12 -21.01
C VAL A 210 11.38 -2.88 -22.26
N ASN A 211 11.64 -4.18 -22.32
CA ASN A 211 11.12 -5.02 -23.41
C ASN A 211 9.76 -5.58 -23.02
N ILE A 212 8.70 -5.04 -23.63
CA ILE A 212 7.31 -5.34 -23.26
C ILE A 212 6.90 -6.77 -23.66
N ASP A 213 7.37 -7.24 -24.82
CA ASP A 213 7.04 -8.59 -25.33
C ASP A 213 7.77 -9.71 -24.56
N ARG A 214 8.88 -9.38 -23.90
CA ARG A 214 9.70 -10.33 -23.13
C ARG A 214 9.88 -9.88 -21.68
N PHE A 215 8.89 -9.19 -21.16
CA PHE A 215 8.92 -8.71 -19.78
C PHE A 215 8.87 -9.88 -18.81
N LYS A 216 9.64 -9.81 -17.72
CA LYS A 216 9.75 -10.83 -16.66
C LYS A 216 9.91 -10.21 -15.28
N GLY A 217 9.14 -9.14 -15.00
CA GLY A 217 9.26 -8.36 -13.78
C GLY A 217 10.31 -7.25 -13.86
N TRP A 218 10.30 -6.41 -12.85
CA TRP A 218 11.13 -5.20 -12.79
C TRP A 218 12.54 -5.41 -12.25
N GLY A 219 12.87 -6.60 -11.74
CA GLY A 219 14.10 -6.88 -10.99
C GLY A 219 15.42 -6.52 -11.71
N PHE A 220 15.46 -6.50 -13.05
CA PHE A 220 16.67 -6.11 -13.80
C PHE A 220 16.58 -4.71 -14.42
N ILE A 221 15.54 -3.94 -14.11
CA ILE A 221 15.29 -2.64 -14.72
C ILE A 221 15.57 -1.55 -13.70
N ALA A 222 16.44 -0.61 -14.07
CA ALA A 222 16.63 0.63 -13.31
C ALA A 222 15.42 1.54 -13.54
N HIS A 223 14.49 1.54 -12.62
CA HIS A 223 13.24 2.30 -12.74
C HIS A 223 13.02 3.19 -11.54
N ARG A 224 12.21 4.22 -11.72
CA ARG A 224 11.71 5.04 -10.63
C ARG A 224 10.37 5.66 -10.97
N SER A 225 9.53 5.82 -9.96
CA SER A 225 8.30 6.60 -10.05
C SER A 225 8.09 7.46 -8.83
N LEU A 226 7.30 8.51 -9.01
CA LEU A 226 6.74 9.32 -7.94
C LEU A 226 5.26 9.54 -8.26
N ASP A 227 4.42 9.11 -7.36
CA ASP A 227 2.97 9.26 -7.43
C ASP A 227 2.54 10.26 -6.35
N ILE A 228 1.56 11.11 -6.66
CA ILE A 228 0.90 11.99 -5.70
C ILE A 228 -0.59 11.75 -5.74
N GLY A 229 -1.26 11.82 -4.59
CA GLY A 229 -2.66 11.52 -4.53
C GLY A 229 -3.38 12.17 -3.36
N ALA A 230 -4.70 12.04 -3.39
CA ALA A 230 -5.59 12.44 -2.33
C ALA A 230 -6.70 11.41 -2.16
N GLY A 231 -7.27 11.34 -0.96
CA GLY A 231 -8.37 10.46 -0.64
C GLY A 231 -9.35 11.10 0.32
N TYR A 232 -10.56 10.59 0.29
CA TYR A 232 -11.61 10.88 1.24
C TYR A 232 -12.13 9.58 1.82
N ARG A 233 -12.20 9.50 3.16
CA ARG A 233 -12.69 8.35 3.89
C ARG A 233 -13.83 8.75 4.80
N TYR A 234 -14.87 7.90 4.82
CA TYR A 234 -16.01 8.02 5.71
C TYR A 234 -16.08 6.81 6.65
N ILE A 235 -16.21 7.08 7.93
CA ILE A 235 -16.27 6.08 9.01
C ILE A 235 -17.74 5.88 9.41
N PHE A 236 -18.22 4.64 9.29
CA PHE A 236 -19.61 4.23 9.57
C PHE A 236 -19.70 3.56 10.96
N ASP A 237 -19.33 4.22 12.02
CA ASP A 237 -19.40 3.66 13.39
C ASP A 237 -19.09 2.14 13.45
N LEU A 238 -20.13 1.29 13.48
CA LEU A 238 -20.02 -0.16 13.60
C LEU A 238 -19.81 -0.90 12.26
N TRP A 239 -19.95 -0.21 11.15
CA TRP A 239 -19.92 -0.83 9.80
C TRP A 239 -18.58 -0.67 9.08
N GLY A 240 -17.57 -0.15 9.79
CA GLY A 240 -16.25 0.05 9.20
C GLY A 240 -16.11 1.36 8.44
N GLU A 241 -15.25 1.39 7.45
CA GLU A 241 -14.83 2.59 6.75
C GLU A 241 -14.86 2.38 5.23
N LEU A 242 -15.24 3.42 4.49
CA LEU A 242 -15.16 3.44 3.03
C LEU A 242 -14.26 4.59 2.61
N GLU A 243 -13.23 4.30 1.84
CA GLU A 243 -12.32 5.31 1.30
C GLU A 243 -12.32 5.28 -0.22
N LEU A 244 -12.42 6.48 -0.81
CA LEU A 244 -12.18 6.71 -2.23
C LEU A 244 -10.89 7.53 -2.36
N SER A 245 -9.94 7.04 -3.13
CA SER A 245 -8.67 7.74 -3.40
C SER A 245 -8.38 7.85 -4.89
N TYR A 246 -7.64 8.91 -5.23
CA TYR A 246 -7.11 9.16 -6.57
C TYR A 246 -5.62 9.46 -6.48
N ALA A 247 -4.84 8.88 -7.37
CA ALA A 247 -3.42 9.17 -7.52
C ALA A 247 -3.03 9.40 -8.98
N CYS A 248 -2.01 10.20 -9.19
CA CYS A 248 -1.39 10.40 -10.50
C CYS A 248 0.12 10.29 -10.40
N ARG A 249 0.72 9.61 -11.38
CA ARG A 249 2.18 9.48 -11.51
C ARG A 249 2.75 10.72 -12.17
N VAL A 250 3.52 11.50 -11.40
CA VAL A 250 4.14 12.76 -11.83
C VAL A 250 5.55 12.57 -12.36
N ILE A 251 6.25 11.54 -11.89
CA ILE A 251 7.58 11.16 -12.38
C ILE A 251 7.56 9.68 -12.73
N ALA A 252 8.09 9.34 -13.89
CA ALA A 252 8.38 7.96 -14.27
C ALA A 252 9.70 7.93 -15.06
N LYS A 253 10.57 6.98 -14.73
CA LYS A 253 11.75 6.66 -15.53
C LYS A 253 11.82 5.16 -15.70
N SER A 254 11.83 4.71 -16.96
CA SER A 254 11.76 3.27 -17.33
C SER A 254 10.61 2.55 -16.61
N TYR A 255 9.45 3.20 -16.50
CA TYR A 255 8.27 2.75 -15.74
C TYR A 255 6.98 3.28 -16.42
N PRO A 256 5.78 2.75 -16.12
CA PRO A 256 4.52 3.29 -16.64
C PRO A 256 4.43 4.80 -16.40
N GLN A 257 4.19 5.59 -17.45
CA GLN A 257 4.21 7.05 -17.42
C GLN A 257 2.79 7.60 -17.39
N GLY A 258 2.58 8.66 -16.57
CA GLY A 258 1.30 9.35 -16.51
C GLY A 258 0.16 8.44 -16.04
N GLU A 259 0.46 7.48 -15.19
CA GLU A 259 -0.54 6.57 -14.62
C GLU A 259 -1.51 7.36 -13.76
N GLN A 260 -2.78 7.06 -13.94
CA GLN A 260 -3.89 7.58 -13.13
C GLN A 260 -4.57 6.38 -12.47
N THR A 261 -4.77 6.47 -11.18
CA THR A 261 -5.35 5.39 -10.38
C THR A 261 -6.51 5.92 -9.56
N ILE A 262 -7.62 5.20 -9.59
CA ILE A 262 -8.76 5.39 -8.69
C ILE A 262 -8.90 4.11 -7.88
N GLN A 263 -9.03 4.25 -6.57
CA GLN A 263 -9.20 3.11 -5.67
C GLN A 263 -10.38 3.36 -4.73
N LEU A 264 -11.19 2.34 -4.58
CA LEU A 264 -12.25 2.26 -3.57
C LEU A 264 -11.88 1.15 -2.59
N THR A 265 -11.74 1.49 -1.32
CA THR A 265 -11.39 0.55 -0.25
C THR A 265 -12.49 0.53 0.79
N TYR A 266 -12.91 -0.66 1.18
CA TYR A 266 -13.76 -0.90 2.34
C TYR A 266 -12.95 -1.62 3.40
N ASN A 267 -12.93 -1.07 4.62
CA ASN A 267 -12.29 -1.66 5.77
C ASN A 267 -13.33 -2.00 6.82
N LEU A 268 -13.26 -3.22 7.37
CA LEU A 268 -14.12 -3.73 8.42
C LEU A 268 -13.27 -4.22 9.61
N PRO A 269 -13.15 -3.43 10.69
CA PRO A 269 -12.62 -3.92 11.94
C PRO A 269 -13.65 -4.81 12.65
N PHE A 270 -13.21 -5.94 13.21
CA PHE A 270 -14.09 -6.84 13.97
C PHE A 270 -13.32 -7.55 15.08
N SER A 271 -14.02 -7.94 16.12
CA SER A 271 -13.49 -8.75 17.22
C SER A 271 -14.43 -9.90 17.53
N PHE A 272 -13.87 -11.01 17.99
CA PHE A 272 -14.67 -12.18 18.38
C PHE A 272 -15.01 -12.20 19.87
N PHE A 273 -14.58 -11.20 20.66
CA PHE A 273 -14.77 -11.13 22.11
C PHE A 273 -15.36 -9.81 22.57
#